data_2e66168d73049dec69a237318d807537
#
_entry.id   2e66168d73049dec69a237318d807537
#
_cell.length_a   1.000
_cell.length_b   1.000
_cell.length_c   1.000
_cell.angle_alpha   90.00
_cell.angle_beta   90.00
_cell.angle_gamma   90.00
#
_symmetry.space_group_name_H-M   'P 1'
#
loop_
_entity.id
_entity.type
_entity.pdbx_description
1 polymer ?
#
loop_
_entity_poly.entity_id
_entity_poly.type
_entity_poly.pdbx_seq_one_letter_code
_entity_poly.pdbx_strand_id
1 'polypeptide(L)'
;MNTSARVVVIGGGVVGCSILYHLAKNGWTDVVLLERQELTSGSSWHAAGGLFTVVRPNASAEMHRYTFQIYRELENTYQQPCGFHFTGGINICRTQDEIDSNAMMQSACRRLGIEGHFISLEEAREKAPVLDTTHMIGAFWEEEGGHVDPASATHAFAGAARQLGATIHRHTPVMATTQRPDGGWDVMTDKGCIQAEYVVNAAGLWGREVARMAGIELPLMPVEHHYMVTENIPLIEQLDFELPQINDNETGCYARQEGKGMLLGAYENQMRHWAKDGTPLDFGHELLPDNLACMEENIEQSIQIMPCLAEAGIKRVINGPMIFSPDLGPLIGPHPALQNYFCANGVMAGFNQGAGIGRVLAEWIIGGEPDIDIFHWDVARFGDFATASYTEKMTRYFYENRSEKIFPYQSFPVARPQAVSPIHHQLQESGAVFGTGFGREHVTWFAPKGMAAEDSLTYRQPNWWKPVAEEGKRLRHTAGLFEFSDMAKFKISGSNAAAWLDHLMANRLPEPGRICLTPMLSHNGFVIGDFTSSHLGDYFLVIGTYAMQLAFMRHF
;
A
#
# COMPACT_ATOMS: atom_id res chain seq x y z
N MET A 1 7.76 -14.04 -31.56
CA MET A 1 7.19 -13.90 -30.20
C MET A 1 7.31 -15.25 -29.51
N ASN A 2 7.49 -15.27 -28.16
CA ASN A 2 7.51 -16.53 -27.40
C ASN A 2 6.14 -17.22 -27.54
N THR A 3 6.12 -18.54 -27.62
CA THR A 3 4.89 -19.35 -27.59
C THR A 3 4.62 -19.92 -26.20
N SER A 4 5.64 -19.92 -25.35
CA SER A 4 5.56 -20.31 -23.94
C SER A 4 6.48 -19.45 -23.09
N ALA A 5 6.19 -19.35 -21.81
CA ALA A 5 7.02 -18.74 -20.78
C ALA A 5 6.68 -19.35 -19.41
N ARG A 6 7.61 -19.38 -18.50
CA ARG A 6 7.33 -19.77 -17.13
C ARG A 6 6.46 -18.71 -16.42
N VAL A 7 6.82 -17.44 -16.55
CA VAL A 7 6.04 -16.32 -16.01
C VAL A 7 5.76 -15.31 -17.11
N VAL A 8 4.50 -14.88 -17.20
CA VAL A 8 4.09 -13.70 -17.99
C VAL A 8 3.71 -12.58 -17.03
N VAL A 9 4.46 -11.46 -17.10
CA VAL A 9 4.17 -10.22 -16.39
C VAL A 9 3.42 -9.27 -17.33
N ILE A 10 2.23 -8.82 -16.94
CA ILE A 10 1.38 -7.91 -17.74
C ILE A 10 1.53 -6.49 -17.20
N GLY A 11 2.15 -5.60 -17.96
CA GLY A 11 2.36 -4.19 -17.66
C GLY A 11 3.82 -3.79 -17.53
N GLY A 12 4.25 -2.78 -18.31
CA GLY A 12 5.61 -2.25 -18.41
C GLY A 12 5.87 -0.99 -17.59
N GLY A 13 5.13 -0.79 -16.49
CA GLY A 13 5.43 0.23 -15.48
C GLY A 13 6.57 -0.20 -14.54
N VAL A 14 6.92 0.68 -13.58
CA VAL A 14 8.02 0.43 -12.63
C VAL A 14 7.85 -0.89 -11.87
N VAL A 15 6.63 -1.23 -11.46
CA VAL A 15 6.33 -2.45 -10.71
C VAL A 15 6.57 -3.71 -11.57
N GLY A 16 5.99 -3.75 -12.79
CA GLY A 16 6.16 -4.90 -13.68
C GLY A 16 7.62 -5.10 -14.13
N CYS A 17 8.33 -4.00 -14.44
CA CYS A 17 9.76 -4.06 -14.77
C CYS A 17 10.60 -4.55 -13.58
N SER A 18 10.24 -4.15 -12.35
CA SER A 18 10.90 -4.62 -11.14
C SER A 18 10.65 -6.11 -10.88
N ILE A 19 9.41 -6.59 -11.04
CA ILE A 19 9.09 -8.02 -10.91
C ILE A 19 9.90 -8.85 -11.90
N LEU A 20 9.93 -8.42 -13.16
CA LEU A 20 10.72 -9.09 -14.20
C LEU A 20 12.20 -9.16 -13.83
N TYR A 21 12.77 -8.04 -13.33
CA TYR A 21 14.16 -7.96 -12.87
C TYR A 21 14.43 -8.96 -11.74
N HIS A 22 13.57 -9.00 -10.72
CA HIS A 22 13.78 -9.87 -9.57
C HIS A 22 13.62 -11.35 -9.90
N LEU A 23 12.69 -11.72 -10.77
CA LEU A 23 12.60 -13.09 -11.30
C LEU A 23 13.88 -13.51 -12.01
N ALA A 24 14.38 -12.64 -12.91
CA ALA A 24 15.62 -12.90 -13.65
C ALA A 24 16.85 -12.93 -12.73
N LYS A 25 16.93 -12.03 -11.75
CA LYS A 25 17.99 -11.98 -10.73
C LYS A 25 18.05 -13.28 -9.90
N ASN A 26 16.91 -13.90 -9.65
CA ASN A 26 16.81 -15.20 -8.97
C ASN A 26 16.97 -16.39 -9.93
N GLY A 27 17.45 -16.18 -11.15
CA GLY A 27 17.79 -17.23 -12.11
C GLY A 27 16.65 -17.73 -12.98
N TRP A 28 15.44 -17.15 -12.87
CA TRP A 28 14.33 -17.48 -13.77
C TRP A 28 14.39 -16.60 -15.03
N THR A 29 14.97 -17.15 -16.10
CA THR A 29 15.18 -16.42 -17.36
C THR A 29 14.07 -16.65 -18.39
N ASP A 30 13.27 -17.73 -18.24
CA ASP A 30 12.07 -17.97 -19.05
C ASP A 30 10.89 -17.13 -18.53
N VAL A 31 11.09 -15.81 -18.53
CA VAL A 31 10.14 -14.82 -18.05
C VAL A 31 9.92 -13.75 -19.12
N VAL A 32 8.66 -13.39 -19.33
CA VAL A 32 8.23 -12.47 -20.38
C VAL A 32 7.39 -11.35 -19.79
N LEU A 33 7.72 -10.10 -20.14
CA LEU A 33 6.88 -8.96 -19.86
C LEU A 33 6.17 -8.52 -21.13
N LEU A 34 4.87 -8.29 -21.02
CA LEU A 34 4.01 -7.77 -22.10
C LEU A 34 3.56 -6.36 -21.76
N GLU A 35 3.89 -5.42 -22.63
CA GLU A 35 3.45 -4.03 -22.54
C GLU A 35 2.69 -3.66 -23.83
N ARG A 36 1.51 -3.08 -23.69
CA ARG A 36 0.64 -2.75 -24.83
C ARG A 36 1.14 -1.57 -25.65
N GLN A 37 1.89 -0.66 -25.02
CA GLN A 37 2.50 0.51 -25.67
C GLN A 37 4.01 0.54 -25.41
N GLU A 38 4.55 1.69 -25.02
CA GLU A 38 5.92 1.84 -24.54
C GLU A 38 6.01 1.59 -23.02
N LEU A 39 7.19 1.22 -22.54
CA LEU A 39 7.42 1.19 -21.10
C LEU A 39 7.09 2.54 -20.49
N THR A 40 6.63 2.54 -19.26
CA THR A 40 6.20 3.72 -18.49
C THR A 40 4.87 4.36 -18.89
N SER A 41 4.23 3.96 -19.97
CA SER A 41 3.08 4.67 -20.58
C SER A 41 1.85 4.89 -19.68
N GLY A 42 1.76 4.20 -18.54
CA GLY A 42 0.76 4.46 -17.50
C GLY A 42 1.20 5.60 -16.55
N SER A 43 1.01 5.41 -15.24
CA SER A 43 1.36 6.43 -14.23
C SER A 43 2.86 6.61 -14.00
N SER A 44 3.72 5.71 -14.47
CA SER A 44 5.14 5.73 -14.14
C SER A 44 5.88 6.94 -14.69
N TRP A 45 5.58 7.40 -15.91
CA TRP A 45 6.34 8.48 -16.56
C TRP A 45 6.10 9.88 -15.98
N HIS A 46 4.93 10.11 -15.39
CA HIS A 46 4.55 11.42 -14.83
C HIS A 46 4.59 11.46 -13.29
N ALA A 47 5.17 10.47 -12.64
CA ALA A 47 5.28 10.45 -11.18
C ALA A 47 6.27 11.52 -10.68
N ALA A 48 6.08 12.01 -9.45
CA ALA A 48 6.97 12.98 -8.82
C ALA A 48 8.36 12.40 -8.45
N GLY A 49 8.46 11.09 -8.30
CA GLY A 49 9.71 10.36 -8.06
C GLY A 49 10.30 10.49 -6.65
N GLY A 50 9.59 11.10 -5.70
CA GLY A 50 10.07 11.25 -4.32
C GLY A 50 10.23 9.92 -3.59
N LEU A 51 11.27 9.83 -2.73
CA LEU A 51 11.65 8.64 -1.97
C LEU A 51 11.78 8.94 -0.48
N PHE A 52 11.32 8.01 0.36
CA PHE A 52 11.40 8.10 1.82
C PHE A 52 11.39 6.69 2.44
N THR A 53 11.95 6.53 3.65
CA THR A 53 12.03 5.23 4.35
C THR A 53 11.29 5.22 5.68
N VAL A 54 11.08 6.39 6.30
CA VAL A 54 10.36 6.51 7.57
C VAL A 54 8.85 6.42 7.34
N VAL A 55 8.32 5.21 7.35
CA VAL A 55 6.93 4.90 7.05
C VAL A 55 6.41 3.71 7.85
N ARG A 56 5.10 3.56 7.96
CA ARG A 56 4.42 2.36 8.50
C ARG A 56 3.50 1.73 7.46
N PRO A 57 3.19 0.43 7.55
CA PRO A 57 3.71 -0.57 8.51
C PRO A 57 5.19 -0.93 8.26
N ASN A 58 5.76 -1.78 9.14
CA ASN A 58 7.18 -2.17 9.05
C ASN A 58 7.55 -2.78 7.69
N ALA A 59 6.68 -3.58 7.10
CA ALA A 59 6.89 -4.13 5.77
C ALA A 59 7.09 -3.04 4.71
N SER A 60 6.32 -1.93 4.78
CA SER A 60 6.53 -0.77 3.92
C SER A 60 7.92 -0.17 4.10
N ALA A 61 8.32 0.07 5.35
CA ALA A 61 9.63 0.64 5.65
C ALA A 61 10.79 -0.26 5.16
N GLU A 62 10.66 -1.57 5.33
CA GLU A 62 11.65 -2.55 4.84
C GLU A 62 11.72 -2.56 3.30
N MET A 63 10.59 -2.52 2.61
CA MET A 63 10.55 -2.45 1.15
C MET A 63 11.09 -1.13 0.61
N HIS A 64 10.80 0.00 1.26
CA HIS A 64 11.35 1.30 0.88
C HIS A 64 12.88 1.31 1.03
N ARG A 65 13.40 0.84 2.16
CA ARG A 65 14.84 0.71 2.39
C ARG A 65 15.50 -0.20 1.35
N TYR A 66 14.87 -1.35 1.05
CA TYR A 66 15.35 -2.23 -0.02
C TYR A 66 15.39 -1.51 -1.38
N THR A 67 14.43 -0.65 -1.66
CA THR A 67 14.38 0.13 -2.90
C THR A 67 15.61 1.04 -3.06
N PHE A 68 16.05 1.72 -1.99
CA PHE A 68 17.30 2.49 -2.02
C PHE A 68 18.53 1.62 -2.36
N GLN A 69 18.59 0.41 -1.83
CA GLN A 69 19.67 -0.54 -2.13
C GLN A 69 19.65 -0.94 -3.61
N ILE A 70 18.47 -1.20 -4.15
CA ILE A 70 18.32 -1.63 -5.54
C ILE A 70 18.64 -0.52 -6.54
N TYR A 71 18.26 0.73 -6.29
CA TYR A 71 18.65 1.82 -7.20
C TYR A 71 20.18 1.96 -7.28
N ARG A 72 20.88 1.88 -6.14
CA ARG A 72 22.35 1.83 -6.13
C ARG A 72 22.90 0.61 -6.87
N GLU A 73 22.27 -0.54 -6.72
CA GLU A 73 22.68 -1.77 -7.43
C GLU A 73 22.49 -1.64 -8.95
N LEU A 74 21.35 -1.10 -9.40
CA LEU A 74 21.06 -0.88 -10.82
C LEU A 74 22.12 0.03 -11.46
N GLU A 75 22.49 1.11 -10.79
CA GLU A 75 23.52 2.03 -11.30
C GLU A 75 24.93 1.43 -11.27
N ASN A 76 25.33 0.83 -10.16
CA ASN A 76 26.71 0.38 -9.95
C ASN A 76 27.01 -0.98 -10.57
N THR A 77 26.08 -1.93 -10.52
CA THR A 77 26.28 -3.30 -10.99
C THR A 77 25.88 -3.49 -12.44
N TYR A 78 24.72 -2.96 -12.80
CA TYR A 78 24.15 -3.14 -14.14
C TYR A 78 24.38 -1.96 -15.08
N GLN A 79 25.00 -0.88 -14.59
CA GLN A 79 25.28 0.35 -15.35
C GLN A 79 23.99 0.92 -15.98
N GLN A 80 22.89 0.85 -15.21
CA GLN A 80 21.57 1.38 -15.60
C GLN A 80 21.29 2.63 -14.77
N PRO A 81 21.38 3.84 -15.34
CA PRO A 81 21.16 5.07 -14.60
C PRO A 81 19.69 5.20 -14.18
N CYS A 82 19.46 5.48 -12.92
CA CYS A 82 18.12 5.71 -12.34
C CYS A 82 17.81 7.20 -12.17
N GLY A 83 18.79 8.08 -12.30
CA GLY A 83 18.68 9.47 -11.88
C GLY A 83 18.39 9.55 -10.37
N PHE A 84 19.15 8.78 -9.58
CA PHE A 84 18.97 8.67 -8.14
C PHE A 84 19.72 9.79 -7.42
N HIS A 85 18.98 10.63 -6.70
CA HIS A 85 19.47 11.73 -5.89
C HIS A 85 19.19 11.44 -4.42
N PHE A 86 20.27 11.34 -3.64
CA PHE A 86 20.22 11.05 -2.21
C PHE A 86 20.35 12.37 -1.43
N THR A 87 19.22 13.02 -1.18
CA THR A 87 19.17 14.37 -0.61
C THR A 87 18.68 14.44 0.83
N GLY A 88 18.23 13.32 1.38
CA GLY A 88 17.49 13.29 2.64
C GLY A 88 16.07 13.80 2.52
N GLY A 89 15.38 13.86 3.66
CA GLY A 89 14.01 14.36 3.76
C GLY A 89 13.74 15.10 5.04
N ILE A 90 12.87 16.12 4.99
CA ILE A 90 12.38 16.87 6.13
C ILE A 90 10.86 16.72 6.22
N ASN A 91 10.37 16.21 7.36
CA ASN A 91 8.97 16.26 7.71
C ASN A 91 8.76 17.45 8.66
N ILE A 92 7.96 18.41 8.25
CA ILE A 92 7.64 19.61 9.02
C ILE A 92 6.70 19.22 10.16
N CYS A 93 6.90 19.77 11.36
CA CYS A 93 6.02 19.59 12.50
C CYS A 93 5.50 20.95 12.95
N ARG A 94 4.20 21.16 12.82
CA ARG A 94 3.49 22.37 13.28
C ARG A 94 2.70 22.13 14.56
N THR A 95 2.34 20.87 14.82
CA THR A 95 1.49 20.45 15.93
C THR A 95 2.18 19.41 16.80
N GLN A 96 1.74 19.30 18.07
CA GLN A 96 2.26 18.29 18.98
C GLN A 96 1.91 16.86 18.50
N ASP A 97 0.77 16.68 17.83
CA ASP A 97 0.38 15.38 17.29
C ASP A 97 1.33 14.94 16.16
N GLU A 98 1.89 15.86 15.38
CA GLU A 98 2.92 15.52 14.38
C GLU A 98 4.25 15.11 15.03
N ILE A 99 4.65 15.79 16.11
CA ILE A 99 5.79 15.36 16.93
C ILE A 99 5.56 13.94 17.46
N ASP A 100 4.40 13.70 18.09
CA ASP A 100 4.05 12.39 18.67
C ASP A 100 3.96 11.30 17.57
N SER A 101 3.42 11.62 16.40
CA SER A 101 3.37 10.72 15.23
C SER A 101 4.76 10.35 14.71
N ASN A 102 5.62 11.34 14.49
CA ASN A 102 6.99 11.11 14.02
C ASN A 102 7.82 10.33 15.06
N ALA A 103 7.65 10.59 16.36
CA ALA A 103 8.29 9.82 17.43
C ALA A 103 7.86 8.34 17.43
N MET A 104 6.58 8.07 17.17
CA MET A 104 6.07 6.70 17.05
C MET A 104 6.63 6.02 15.79
N MET A 105 6.68 6.70 14.64
CA MET A 105 7.30 6.18 13.41
C MET A 105 8.78 5.91 13.60
N GLN A 106 9.53 6.83 14.22
CA GLN A 106 10.95 6.65 14.55
C GLN A 106 11.16 5.37 15.38
N SER A 107 10.32 5.17 16.39
CA SER A 107 10.41 3.97 17.26
C SER A 107 10.19 2.68 16.46
N ALA A 108 9.25 2.66 15.52
CA ALA A 108 9.01 1.51 14.65
C ALA A 108 10.18 1.25 13.69
N CYS A 109 10.71 2.29 13.06
CA CYS A 109 11.77 2.20 12.05
C CYS A 109 13.14 1.82 12.64
N ARG A 110 13.45 2.24 13.87
CA ARG A 110 14.71 1.87 14.56
C ARG A 110 14.96 0.37 14.61
N ARG A 111 13.90 -0.43 14.75
CA ARG A 111 13.99 -1.89 14.76
C ARG A 111 14.49 -2.46 13.44
N LEU A 112 14.29 -1.75 12.34
CA LEU A 112 14.75 -2.10 11.00
C LEU A 112 16.09 -1.46 10.64
N GLY A 113 16.72 -0.70 11.56
CA GLY A 113 17.94 0.06 11.32
C GLY A 113 17.73 1.24 10.36
N ILE A 114 16.50 1.77 10.29
CA ILE A 114 16.17 3.00 9.55
C ILE A 114 16.34 4.18 10.49
N GLU A 115 17.16 5.14 10.07
CA GLU A 115 17.51 6.29 10.88
C GLU A 115 16.68 7.52 10.49
N GLY A 116 16.08 8.13 11.51
CA GLY A 116 15.41 9.41 11.44
C GLY A 116 15.43 10.04 12.83
N HIS A 117 15.53 11.35 12.93
CA HIS A 117 15.63 12.05 14.20
C HIS A 117 15.07 13.46 14.12
N PHE A 118 14.65 13.99 15.27
CA PHE A 118 14.26 15.39 15.35
C PHE A 118 15.49 16.28 15.26
N ILE A 119 15.36 17.35 14.48
CA ILE A 119 16.38 18.42 14.30
C ILE A 119 15.84 19.76 14.80
N SER A 120 16.74 20.67 15.11
CA SER A 120 16.36 22.04 15.48
C SER A 120 15.81 22.82 14.28
N LEU A 121 15.06 23.89 14.55
CA LEU A 121 14.57 24.77 13.48
C LEU A 121 15.70 25.52 12.76
N GLU A 122 16.82 25.74 13.44
CA GLU A 122 18.03 26.30 12.85
C GLU A 122 18.65 25.31 11.85
N GLU A 123 18.84 24.08 12.27
CA GLU A 123 19.35 23.02 11.40
C GLU A 123 18.41 22.75 10.20
N ALA A 124 17.09 22.81 10.42
CA ALA A 124 16.11 22.67 9.33
C ALA A 124 16.29 23.77 8.26
N ARG A 125 16.56 25.02 8.69
CA ARG A 125 16.87 26.13 7.75
C ARG A 125 18.22 25.99 7.07
N GLU A 126 19.22 25.43 7.74
CA GLU A 126 20.52 25.16 7.12
C GLU A 126 20.39 24.11 6.02
N LYS A 127 19.62 23.05 6.27
CA LYS A 127 19.37 21.96 5.29
C LYS A 127 18.42 22.37 4.16
N ALA A 128 17.46 23.24 4.45
CA ALA A 128 16.47 23.73 3.49
C ALA A 128 16.21 25.25 3.67
N PRO A 129 17.07 26.12 3.10
CA PRO A 129 16.97 27.57 3.26
C PRO A 129 15.68 28.19 2.69
N VAL A 130 14.90 27.44 1.96
CA VAL A 130 13.56 27.83 1.46
C VAL A 130 12.49 27.86 2.54
N LEU A 131 12.76 27.27 3.74
CA LEU A 131 11.79 27.14 4.83
C LEU A 131 11.72 28.42 5.69
N ASP A 132 10.50 28.92 5.88
CA ASP A 132 10.17 29.80 6.99
C ASP A 132 9.71 28.96 8.19
N THR A 133 10.51 28.98 9.24
CA THR A 133 10.25 28.16 10.43
C THR A 133 9.35 28.83 11.48
N THR A 134 8.77 30.01 11.18
CA THR A 134 7.95 30.78 12.13
C THR A 134 6.74 30.03 12.66
N HIS A 135 6.14 29.21 11.82
CA HIS A 135 4.96 28.38 12.16
C HIS A 135 5.28 26.91 12.45
N MET A 136 6.55 26.59 12.67
CA MET A 136 7.01 25.24 13.00
C MET A 136 7.34 25.14 14.50
N ILE A 137 7.03 24.01 15.10
CA ILE A 137 7.44 23.67 16.48
C ILE A 137 8.56 22.62 16.51
N GLY A 138 8.90 22.05 15.34
CA GLY A 138 9.98 21.08 15.17
C GLY A 138 10.09 20.64 13.72
N ALA A 139 11.12 19.85 13.44
CA ALA A 139 11.31 19.17 12.17
C ALA A 139 11.89 17.79 12.42
N PHE A 140 11.50 16.83 11.59
CA PHE A 140 12.02 15.48 11.64
C PHE A 140 12.84 15.22 10.38
N TRP A 141 14.12 14.89 10.56
CA TRP A 141 15.06 14.57 9.50
C TRP A 141 15.08 13.07 9.22
N GLU A 142 15.04 12.74 7.95
CA GLU A 142 15.16 11.40 7.43
C GLU A 142 16.42 11.31 6.58
N GLU A 143 17.38 10.49 7.02
CA GLU A 143 18.67 10.36 6.33
C GLU A 143 18.51 9.71 4.96
N GLU A 144 17.73 8.61 4.89
CA GLU A 144 17.46 7.89 3.65
C GLU A 144 16.22 8.46 2.94
N GLY A 145 16.35 9.67 2.40
CA GLY A 145 15.38 10.37 1.58
C GLY A 145 15.97 10.83 0.26
N GLY A 146 15.14 11.25 -0.68
CA GLY A 146 15.60 11.76 -1.96
C GLY A 146 14.59 11.56 -3.09
N HIS A 147 15.10 11.40 -4.32
CA HIS A 147 14.23 11.15 -5.47
C HIS A 147 14.96 10.41 -6.61
N VAL A 148 14.18 9.93 -7.56
CA VAL A 148 14.67 9.33 -8.82
C VAL A 148 14.02 10.00 -10.02
N ASP A 149 14.64 9.87 -11.20
CA ASP A 149 13.91 10.11 -12.45
C ASP A 149 13.00 8.89 -12.75
N PRO A 150 11.67 9.09 -12.79
CA PRO A 150 10.73 7.99 -12.93
C PRO A 150 10.90 7.13 -14.18
N ALA A 151 11.15 7.76 -15.32
CA ALA A 151 11.33 7.05 -16.57
C ALA A 151 12.65 6.27 -16.56
N SER A 152 13.75 6.91 -16.15
CA SER A 152 15.06 6.28 -16.06
C SER A 152 15.07 5.09 -15.09
N ALA A 153 14.48 5.22 -13.90
CA ALA A 153 14.39 4.13 -12.92
C ALA A 153 13.59 2.94 -13.47
N THR A 154 12.49 3.17 -14.17
CA THR A 154 11.71 2.10 -14.82
C THR A 154 12.52 1.40 -15.91
N HIS A 155 13.19 2.17 -16.76
CA HIS A 155 14.06 1.64 -17.81
C HIS A 155 15.28 0.92 -17.26
N ALA A 156 15.80 1.34 -16.10
CA ALA A 156 16.91 0.68 -15.42
C ALA A 156 16.55 -0.75 -14.99
N PHE A 157 15.36 -0.96 -14.38
CA PHE A 157 14.86 -2.31 -14.11
C PHE A 157 14.73 -3.14 -15.37
N ALA A 158 14.12 -2.58 -16.42
CA ALA A 158 13.94 -3.27 -17.70
C ALA A 158 15.28 -3.63 -18.37
N GLY A 159 16.26 -2.73 -18.32
CA GLY A 159 17.61 -2.93 -18.85
C GLY A 159 18.36 -4.03 -18.12
N ALA A 160 18.36 -4.00 -16.79
CA ALA A 160 18.97 -5.03 -15.95
C ALA A 160 18.29 -6.40 -16.15
N ALA A 161 16.96 -6.44 -16.23
CA ALA A 161 16.24 -7.69 -16.50
C ALA A 161 16.65 -8.32 -17.85
N ARG A 162 16.80 -7.51 -18.90
CA ARG A 162 17.29 -7.97 -20.21
C ARG A 162 18.73 -8.48 -20.16
N GLN A 163 19.61 -7.81 -19.43
CA GLN A 163 20.99 -8.29 -19.24
C GLN A 163 21.03 -9.66 -18.55
N LEU A 164 20.05 -9.93 -17.69
CA LEU A 164 19.88 -11.21 -16.99
C LEU A 164 19.13 -12.27 -17.82
N GLY A 165 18.70 -11.96 -19.05
CA GLY A 165 18.08 -12.90 -19.97
C GLY A 165 16.55 -12.85 -20.07
N ALA A 166 15.87 -11.95 -19.36
CA ALA A 166 14.43 -11.78 -19.47
C ALA A 166 14.01 -11.15 -20.80
N THR A 167 12.80 -11.45 -21.25
CA THR A 167 12.23 -10.94 -22.51
C THR A 167 11.18 -9.87 -22.27
N ILE A 168 11.21 -8.79 -23.04
CA ILE A 168 10.20 -7.71 -23.00
C ILE A 168 9.62 -7.50 -24.40
N HIS A 169 8.31 -7.66 -24.52
CA HIS A 169 7.54 -7.33 -25.72
C HIS A 169 6.72 -6.06 -25.51
N ARG A 170 7.12 -4.97 -26.16
CA ARG A 170 6.35 -3.74 -26.26
C ARG A 170 5.36 -3.84 -27.42
N HIS A 171 4.36 -2.95 -27.44
CA HIS A 171 3.29 -2.93 -28.45
C HIS A 171 2.64 -4.31 -28.62
N THR A 172 2.36 -4.95 -27.47
CA THR A 172 1.83 -6.31 -27.41
C THR A 172 0.73 -6.37 -26.34
N PRO A 173 -0.47 -5.85 -26.68
CA PRO A 173 -1.60 -5.85 -25.76
C PRO A 173 -2.07 -7.26 -25.46
N VAL A 174 -2.32 -7.54 -24.17
CA VAL A 174 -3.05 -8.73 -23.74
C VAL A 174 -4.52 -8.50 -24.00
N MET A 175 -5.15 -9.43 -24.72
CA MET A 175 -6.55 -9.38 -25.14
C MET A 175 -7.46 -10.27 -24.29
N ALA A 176 -6.92 -11.38 -23.74
CA ALA A 176 -7.62 -12.30 -22.87
C ALA A 176 -6.63 -13.16 -22.08
N THR A 177 -7.06 -13.63 -20.93
CA THR A 177 -6.35 -14.65 -20.14
C THR A 177 -7.30 -15.76 -19.78
N THR A 178 -6.89 -17.01 -19.98
CA THR A 178 -7.74 -18.18 -19.70
C THR A 178 -6.94 -19.18 -18.90
N GLN A 179 -7.49 -19.58 -17.74
CA GLN A 179 -6.88 -20.62 -16.93
C GLN A 179 -7.10 -22.00 -17.57
N ARG A 180 -6.03 -22.79 -17.64
CA ARG A 180 -6.06 -24.15 -18.13
C ARG A 180 -6.38 -25.16 -17.00
N PRO A 181 -6.85 -26.36 -17.33
CA PRO A 181 -7.15 -27.38 -16.33
C PRO A 181 -5.94 -27.83 -15.49
N ASP A 182 -4.72 -27.64 -16.00
CA ASP A 182 -3.47 -27.94 -15.30
C ASP A 182 -3.02 -26.84 -14.33
N GLY A 183 -3.80 -25.76 -14.19
CA GLY A 183 -3.48 -24.59 -13.36
C GLY A 183 -2.62 -23.54 -14.05
N GLY A 184 -2.14 -23.81 -15.27
CA GLY A 184 -1.44 -22.81 -16.10
C GLY A 184 -2.40 -21.87 -16.83
N TRP A 185 -1.85 -21.02 -17.70
CA TRP A 185 -2.58 -19.94 -18.35
C TRP A 185 -2.30 -19.87 -19.84
N ASP A 186 -3.32 -19.57 -20.62
CA ASP A 186 -3.22 -19.11 -21.99
C ASP A 186 -3.39 -17.59 -22.00
N VAL A 187 -2.32 -16.86 -22.36
CA VAL A 187 -2.28 -15.41 -22.47
C VAL A 187 -2.37 -15.01 -23.94
N MET A 188 -3.54 -14.54 -24.36
CA MET A 188 -3.82 -14.15 -25.74
C MET A 188 -3.40 -12.71 -25.99
N THR A 189 -2.64 -12.47 -27.05
CA THR A 189 -2.24 -11.15 -27.52
C THR A 189 -2.66 -10.95 -28.97
N ASP A 190 -2.52 -9.73 -29.49
CA ASP A 190 -2.69 -9.43 -30.92
C ASP A 190 -1.68 -10.13 -31.83
N LYS A 191 -0.60 -10.69 -31.25
CA LYS A 191 0.49 -11.38 -31.96
C LYS A 191 0.51 -12.89 -31.74
N GLY A 192 -0.47 -13.45 -31.05
CA GLY A 192 -0.60 -14.87 -30.77
C GLY A 192 -0.77 -15.20 -29.28
N CYS A 193 -0.78 -16.47 -28.96
CA CYS A 193 -0.94 -16.99 -27.60
C CYS A 193 0.41 -17.34 -26.97
N ILE A 194 0.58 -17.00 -25.68
CA ILE A 194 1.69 -17.47 -24.85
C ILE A 194 1.12 -18.38 -23.77
N GLN A 195 1.62 -19.62 -23.70
CA GLN A 195 1.30 -20.53 -22.60
C GLN A 195 2.22 -20.21 -21.42
N ALA A 196 1.61 -19.91 -20.26
CA ALA A 196 2.35 -19.55 -19.06
C ALA A 196 2.05 -20.53 -17.90
N GLU A 197 3.03 -20.74 -17.03
CA GLU A 197 2.82 -21.41 -15.75
C GLU A 197 2.20 -20.42 -14.77
N TYR A 198 2.73 -19.20 -14.72
CA TYR A 198 2.26 -18.11 -13.85
C TYR A 198 1.91 -16.85 -14.65
N VAL A 199 0.91 -16.12 -14.18
CA VAL A 199 0.55 -14.79 -14.67
C VAL A 199 0.65 -13.78 -13.53
N VAL A 200 1.27 -12.64 -13.80
CA VAL A 200 1.34 -11.51 -12.86
C VAL A 200 0.64 -10.31 -13.48
N ASN A 201 -0.44 -9.85 -12.84
CA ASN A 201 -1.12 -8.62 -13.20
C ASN A 201 -0.42 -7.43 -12.53
N ALA A 202 0.40 -6.71 -13.28
CA ALA A 202 1.08 -5.47 -12.89
C ALA A 202 0.63 -4.29 -13.77
N ALA A 203 -0.62 -4.33 -14.25
CA ALA A 203 -1.13 -3.43 -15.29
C ALA A 203 -1.54 -2.03 -14.80
N GLY A 204 -1.19 -1.64 -13.55
CA GLY A 204 -1.38 -0.30 -13.02
C GLY A 204 -2.80 0.22 -13.21
N LEU A 205 -2.99 1.30 -13.98
CA LEU A 205 -4.30 1.89 -14.27
C LEU A 205 -5.30 0.90 -14.88
N TRP A 206 -4.83 -0.11 -15.63
CA TRP A 206 -5.64 -1.17 -16.26
C TRP A 206 -5.67 -2.48 -15.45
N GLY A 207 -5.21 -2.44 -14.20
CA GLY A 207 -5.18 -3.64 -13.33
C GLY A 207 -6.55 -4.29 -13.15
N ARG A 208 -7.61 -3.48 -13.08
CA ARG A 208 -9.00 -3.94 -12.98
C ARG A 208 -9.47 -4.61 -14.28
N GLU A 209 -9.15 -4.02 -15.42
CA GLU A 209 -9.51 -4.53 -16.74
C GLU A 209 -8.81 -5.87 -17.03
N VAL A 210 -7.53 -5.98 -16.70
CA VAL A 210 -6.77 -7.23 -16.82
C VAL A 210 -7.28 -8.30 -15.85
N ALA A 211 -7.68 -7.93 -14.63
CA ALA A 211 -8.31 -8.87 -13.68
C ALA A 211 -9.63 -9.42 -14.22
N ARG A 212 -10.46 -8.59 -14.86
CA ARG A 212 -11.72 -9.02 -15.50
C ARG A 212 -11.50 -10.02 -16.62
N MET A 213 -10.37 -9.96 -17.35
CA MET A 213 -10.02 -10.99 -18.35
C MET A 213 -9.85 -12.37 -17.72
N ALA A 214 -9.43 -12.42 -16.45
CA ALA A 214 -9.32 -13.67 -15.66
C ALA A 214 -10.60 -14.01 -14.86
N GLY A 215 -11.69 -13.24 -15.05
CA GLY A 215 -12.97 -13.48 -14.38
C GLY A 215 -13.04 -13.01 -12.92
N ILE A 216 -12.16 -12.11 -12.48
CA ILE A 216 -12.15 -11.55 -11.12
C ILE A 216 -12.28 -10.02 -11.13
N GLU A 217 -12.79 -9.47 -10.03
CA GLU A 217 -12.81 -8.02 -9.80
C GLU A 217 -11.76 -7.66 -8.74
N LEU A 218 -11.01 -6.58 -9.01
CA LEU A 218 -10.12 -5.98 -8.03
C LEU A 218 -10.68 -4.62 -7.57
N PRO A 219 -10.67 -4.34 -6.26
CA PRO A 219 -11.15 -3.07 -5.73
C PRO A 219 -10.13 -1.96 -6.01
N LEU A 220 -10.16 -1.45 -7.20
CA LEU A 220 -9.24 -0.42 -7.71
C LEU A 220 -10.02 0.76 -8.28
N MET A 221 -9.53 1.97 -8.03
CA MET A 221 -10.15 3.20 -8.51
C MET A 221 -9.08 4.17 -8.99
N PRO A 222 -9.09 4.54 -10.29
CA PRO A 222 -8.23 5.62 -10.77
C PRO A 222 -8.71 6.99 -10.28
N VAL A 223 -7.77 7.86 -9.95
CA VAL A 223 -8.01 9.23 -9.49
C VAL A 223 -7.09 10.20 -10.21
N GLU A 224 -7.50 11.46 -10.34
CA GLU A 224 -6.63 12.55 -10.77
C GLU A 224 -5.66 12.91 -9.64
N HIS A 225 -4.44 13.27 -9.98
CA HIS A 225 -3.45 13.79 -9.03
C HIS A 225 -2.60 14.87 -9.66
N HIS A 226 -2.43 15.97 -8.93
CA HIS A 226 -1.79 17.16 -9.44
C HIS A 226 -0.46 17.44 -8.75
N TYR A 227 0.48 17.93 -9.55
CA TYR A 227 1.62 18.69 -9.04
C TYR A 227 2.01 19.80 -10.04
N MET A 228 2.68 20.82 -9.53
CA MET A 228 3.24 21.87 -10.37
C MET A 228 4.77 21.88 -10.30
N VAL A 229 5.41 22.39 -11.34
CA VAL A 229 6.83 22.70 -11.36
C VAL A 229 6.98 24.21 -11.60
N THR A 230 7.77 24.86 -10.76
CA THR A 230 8.02 26.29 -10.88
C THR A 230 9.09 26.62 -11.91
N GLU A 231 9.13 27.86 -12.35
CA GLU A 231 10.32 28.43 -12.95
C GLU A 231 11.48 28.46 -11.94
N ASN A 232 12.66 28.85 -12.39
CA ASN A 232 13.83 28.99 -11.52
C ASN A 232 13.56 29.95 -10.36
N ILE A 233 14.03 29.57 -9.18
CA ILE A 233 13.93 30.38 -7.95
C ILE A 233 15.31 30.93 -7.61
N PRO A 234 15.49 32.24 -7.54
CA PRO A 234 16.82 32.86 -7.33
C PRO A 234 17.56 32.37 -6.08
N LEU A 235 16.82 32.04 -5.01
CA LEU A 235 17.37 31.45 -3.80
C LEU A 235 18.01 30.08 -4.08
N ILE A 236 17.33 29.22 -4.87
CA ILE A 236 17.81 27.87 -5.21
C ILE A 236 18.97 27.93 -6.22
N GLU A 237 19.00 28.94 -7.09
CA GLU A 237 20.10 29.11 -8.03
C GLU A 237 21.45 29.36 -7.33
N GLN A 238 21.40 29.97 -6.13
CA GLN A 238 22.58 30.31 -5.33
C GLN A 238 23.09 29.17 -4.44
N LEU A 239 22.31 28.09 -4.32
CA LEU A 239 22.72 26.94 -3.52
C LEU A 239 23.75 26.07 -4.25
N ASP A 240 24.78 25.65 -3.51
CA ASP A 240 25.82 24.71 -3.93
C ASP A 240 25.48 23.24 -3.59
N PHE A 241 24.32 23.02 -2.98
CA PHE A 241 23.77 21.69 -2.69
C PHE A 241 22.32 21.59 -3.18
N GLU A 242 21.81 20.37 -3.25
CA GLU A 242 20.43 20.06 -3.62
C GLU A 242 19.55 19.97 -2.36
N LEU A 243 18.36 20.58 -2.42
CA LEU A 243 17.42 20.58 -1.31
C LEU A 243 16.90 19.17 -1.01
N PRO A 244 16.70 18.85 0.28
CA PRO A 244 16.01 17.62 0.65
C PRO A 244 14.55 17.64 0.20
N GLN A 245 13.92 16.45 0.18
CA GLN A 245 12.48 16.38 0.05
C GLN A 245 11.82 17.00 1.29
N ILE A 246 10.79 17.81 1.08
CA ILE A 246 10.04 18.51 2.13
C ILE A 246 8.62 17.98 2.15
N ASN A 247 8.15 17.52 3.31
CA ASN A 247 6.78 17.07 3.51
C ASN A 247 6.12 17.91 4.59
N ASP A 248 4.96 18.46 4.27
CA ASP A 248 4.12 19.23 5.19
C ASP A 248 2.72 18.59 5.27
N ASN A 249 2.47 17.85 6.33
CA ASN A 249 1.23 17.14 6.49
C ASN A 249 0.01 18.05 6.74
N GLU A 250 0.21 19.21 7.37
CA GLU A 250 -0.90 20.16 7.62
C GLU A 250 -1.41 20.78 6.31
N THR A 251 -0.55 20.97 5.33
CA THR A 251 -0.95 21.48 4.01
C THR A 251 -1.31 20.37 3.02
N GLY A 252 -1.07 19.11 3.36
CA GLY A 252 -1.20 18.00 2.43
C GLY A 252 -0.16 18.01 1.30
N CYS A 253 0.92 18.78 1.44
CA CYS A 253 1.88 19.01 0.38
C CYS A 253 3.19 18.22 0.57
N TYR A 254 3.78 17.90 -0.55
CA TYR A 254 5.17 17.46 -0.66
C TYR A 254 5.89 18.31 -1.69
N ALA A 255 7.17 18.60 -1.43
CA ALA A 255 7.99 19.39 -2.34
C ALA A 255 9.39 18.80 -2.46
N ARG A 256 10.01 19.00 -3.62
CA ARG A 256 11.41 18.73 -3.87
C ARG A 256 12.01 19.70 -4.88
N GLN A 257 13.30 19.79 -4.91
CA GLN A 257 13.96 20.55 -5.97
C GLN A 257 13.77 19.88 -7.33
N GLU A 258 13.51 20.68 -8.37
CA GLU A 258 13.46 20.25 -9.77
C GLU A 258 14.30 21.23 -10.61
N GLY A 259 15.51 20.81 -10.96
CA GLY A 259 16.49 21.70 -11.56
C GLY A 259 16.86 22.85 -10.63
N LYS A 260 16.55 24.09 -11.00
CA LYS A 260 16.69 25.30 -10.17
C LYS A 260 15.37 25.88 -9.68
N GLY A 261 14.28 25.14 -9.85
CA GLY A 261 12.96 25.43 -9.30
C GLY A 261 12.52 24.37 -8.29
N MET A 262 11.22 24.33 -8.01
CA MET A 262 10.59 23.37 -7.11
C MET A 262 9.49 22.59 -7.85
N LEU A 263 9.37 21.30 -7.53
CA LEU A 263 8.17 20.53 -7.74
C LEU A 263 7.36 20.60 -6.44
N LEU A 264 6.08 20.98 -6.53
CA LEU A 264 5.11 20.99 -5.42
C LEU A 264 3.91 20.16 -5.81
N GLY A 265 3.63 19.09 -5.09
CA GLY A 265 2.44 18.26 -5.24
C GLY A 265 1.56 18.32 -3.99
N ALA A 266 0.27 18.07 -4.17
CA ALA A 266 -0.69 18.11 -3.07
C ALA A 266 -1.71 16.97 -3.16
N TYR A 267 -2.18 16.55 -1.99
CA TYR A 267 -3.37 15.73 -1.83
C TYR A 267 -4.51 16.67 -1.42
N GLU A 268 -5.17 17.21 -2.45
CA GLU A 268 -6.20 18.24 -2.30
C GLU A 268 -7.55 17.68 -1.79
N ASN A 269 -8.34 18.52 -1.14
CA ASN A 269 -9.64 18.15 -0.55
C ASN A 269 -10.78 18.05 -1.59
N GLN A 270 -10.48 18.20 -2.87
CA GLN A 270 -11.46 18.16 -3.98
C GLN A 270 -11.14 17.04 -4.97
N MET A 271 -10.72 15.89 -4.47
CA MET A 271 -10.33 14.73 -5.26
C MET A 271 -11.37 14.37 -6.32
N ARG A 272 -10.88 14.05 -7.51
CA ARG A 272 -11.71 13.58 -8.63
C ARG A 272 -11.35 12.16 -9.01
N HIS A 273 -12.38 11.31 -9.06
CA HIS A 273 -12.22 10.00 -9.69
C HIS A 273 -12.14 10.16 -11.20
N TRP A 274 -11.26 9.40 -11.81
CA TRP A 274 -11.14 9.30 -13.26
C TRP A 274 -11.48 7.87 -13.71
N ALA A 275 -12.11 7.73 -14.89
CA ALA A 275 -12.39 6.42 -15.50
C ALA A 275 -13.03 5.39 -14.54
N LYS A 276 -14.07 5.79 -13.79
CA LYS A 276 -14.77 4.94 -12.81
C LYS A 276 -15.27 3.63 -13.42
N ASP A 277 -15.79 3.67 -14.63
CA ASP A 277 -16.40 2.52 -15.31
C ASP A 277 -15.40 1.66 -16.07
N GLY A 278 -14.18 2.15 -16.29
CA GLY A 278 -13.09 1.45 -16.96
C GLY A 278 -12.05 2.40 -17.52
N THR A 279 -10.78 2.06 -17.37
CA THR A 279 -9.68 2.83 -17.93
C THR A 279 -9.65 2.67 -19.44
N PRO A 280 -9.70 3.76 -20.24
CA PRO A 280 -9.66 3.68 -21.70
C PRO A 280 -8.41 2.92 -22.19
N LEU A 281 -8.60 1.98 -23.12
CA LEU A 281 -7.49 1.16 -23.60
C LEU A 281 -6.54 1.92 -24.54
N ASP A 282 -6.98 3.02 -25.11
CA ASP A 282 -6.19 3.90 -25.98
C ASP A 282 -5.43 4.99 -25.21
N PHE A 283 -5.73 5.21 -23.93
CA PHE A 283 -4.98 6.14 -23.07
C PHE A 283 -3.54 5.66 -22.84
N GLY A 284 -2.56 6.58 -22.85
CA GLY A 284 -1.18 6.28 -22.52
C GLY A 284 -0.21 7.38 -22.95
N HIS A 285 0.80 7.69 -22.13
CA HIS A 285 1.68 8.86 -22.26
C HIS A 285 0.90 10.19 -22.43
N GLU A 286 -0.24 10.27 -21.79
CA GLU A 286 -1.13 11.41 -21.83
C GLU A 286 -1.34 11.95 -20.42
N LEU A 287 -1.55 13.24 -20.31
CA LEU A 287 -1.99 13.91 -19.09
C LEU A 287 -3.46 14.26 -19.23
N LEU A 288 -4.13 14.34 -18.10
CA LEU A 288 -5.48 14.88 -18.02
C LEU A 288 -5.41 16.43 -18.11
N PRO A 289 -6.51 17.10 -18.49
CA PRO A 289 -6.56 18.55 -18.43
C PRO A 289 -6.16 19.07 -17.06
N ASP A 290 -5.33 20.09 -17.01
CA ASP A 290 -4.92 20.69 -15.75
C ASP A 290 -6.11 21.32 -15.01
N ASN A 291 -6.03 21.31 -13.68
CA ASN A 291 -7.01 21.93 -12.81
C ASN A 291 -6.30 22.48 -11.57
N LEU A 292 -5.42 23.46 -11.80
CA LEU A 292 -4.63 24.06 -10.72
C LEU A 292 -5.51 24.65 -9.61
N ALA A 293 -6.74 25.05 -9.93
CA ALA A 293 -7.67 25.61 -8.96
C ALA A 293 -7.98 24.63 -7.79
N CYS A 294 -7.88 23.31 -8.01
CA CYS A 294 -8.08 22.36 -6.90
C CYS A 294 -6.94 22.38 -5.87
N MET A 295 -5.76 22.89 -6.25
CA MET A 295 -4.58 23.01 -5.38
C MET A 295 -4.41 24.42 -4.77
N GLU A 296 -5.31 25.38 -5.05
CA GLU A 296 -5.13 26.80 -4.67
C GLU A 296 -4.89 26.94 -3.16
N GLU A 297 -5.72 26.32 -2.32
CA GLU A 297 -5.56 26.33 -0.86
C GLU A 297 -4.21 25.73 -0.42
N ASN A 298 -3.81 24.59 -1.02
CA ASN A 298 -2.55 23.93 -0.71
C ASN A 298 -1.35 24.80 -1.10
N ILE A 299 -1.41 25.49 -2.25
CA ILE A 299 -0.36 26.41 -2.71
C ILE A 299 -0.25 27.60 -1.78
N GLU A 300 -1.37 28.25 -1.42
CA GLU A 300 -1.40 29.40 -0.49
C GLU A 300 -0.79 29.04 0.87
N GLN A 301 -1.15 27.87 1.39
CA GLN A 301 -0.60 27.38 2.65
C GLN A 301 0.90 27.05 2.53
N SER A 302 1.33 26.47 1.39
CA SER A 302 2.75 26.16 1.13
C SER A 302 3.62 27.41 1.03
N ILE A 303 3.08 28.53 0.52
CA ILE A 303 3.77 29.83 0.48
C ILE A 303 4.11 30.34 1.90
N GLN A 304 3.30 30.03 2.91
CA GLN A 304 3.58 30.41 4.29
C GLN A 304 4.83 29.70 4.84
N ILE A 305 5.12 28.49 4.35
CA ILE A 305 6.28 27.70 4.78
C ILE A 305 7.47 27.88 3.84
N MET A 306 7.21 28.11 2.57
CA MET A 306 8.22 28.35 1.53
C MET A 306 7.92 29.65 0.79
N PRO A 307 8.23 30.82 1.40
CA PRO A 307 7.86 32.13 0.84
C PRO A 307 8.39 32.39 -0.57
N CYS A 308 9.48 31.74 -0.95
CA CYS A 308 10.05 31.85 -2.30
C CYS A 308 9.09 31.35 -3.41
N LEU A 309 8.06 30.58 -3.09
CA LEU A 309 7.03 30.14 -4.03
C LEU A 309 6.11 31.31 -4.46
N ALA A 310 5.94 32.34 -3.64
CA ALA A 310 5.06 33.48 -3.95
C ALA A 310 5.50 34.27 -5.21
N GLU A 311 6.81 34.31 -5.46
CA GLU A 311 7.38 35.02 -6.60
C GLU A 311 7.75 34.11 -7.76
N ALA A 312 7.60 32.79 -7.59
CA ALA A 312 7.96 31.81 -8.58
C ALA A 312 6.86 31.66 -9.66
N GLY A 313 7.22 31.84 -10.92
CA GLY A 313 6.33 31.50 -12.02
C GLY A 313 6.07 29.99 -12.09
N ILE A 314 4.93 29.58 -12.64
CA ILE A 314 4.61 28.18 -12.90
C ILE A 314 5.09 27.81 -14.29
N LYS A 315 6.03 26.88 -14.38
CA LYS A 315 6.58 26.35 -15.64
C LYS A 315 5.68 25.32 -16.29
N ARG A 316 5.09 24.44 -15.47
CA ARG A 316 4.15 23.40 -15.93
C ARG A 316 3.29 22.90 -14.77
N VAL A 317 2.09 22.45 -15.12
CA VAL A 317 1.18 21.69 -14.26
C VAL A 317 1.07 20.28 -14.81
N ILE A 318 1.09 19.29 -13.94
CA ILE A 318 0.88 17.89 -14.27
C ILE A 318 -0.39 17.43 -13.59
N ASN A 319 -1.39 16.99 -14.35
CA ASN A 319 -2.53 16.23 -13.87
C ASN A 319 -2.43 14.83 -14.45
N GLY A 320 -1.99 13.87 -13.65
CA GLY A 320 -1.76 12.50 -14.04
C GLY A 320 -2.66 11.51 -13.29
N PRO A 321 -3.24 10.52 -13.98
CA PRO A 321 -4.06 9.53 -13.28
C PRO A 321 -3.18 8.59 -12.44
N MET A 322 -3.62 8.35 -11.21
CA MET A 322 -3.07 7.35 -10.28
C MET A 322 -4.10 6.28 -9.94
N ILE A 323 -3.66 5.09 -9.57
CA ILE A 323 -4.52 3.98 -9.20
C ILE A 323 -4.48 3.73 -7.69
N PHE A 324 -5.65 3.62 -7.06
CA PHE A 324 -5.79 3.40 -5.63
C PHE A 324 -6.60 2.15 -5.32
N SER A 325 -6.21 1.44 -4.26
CA SER A 325 -7.04 0.49 -3.53
C SER A 325 -7.86 1.21 -2.45
N PRO A 326 -8.84 0.56 -1.80
CA PRO A 326 -9.67 1.20 -0.78
C PRO A 326 -8.92 1.76 0.43
N ASP A 327 -7.76 1.18 0.79
CA ASP A 327 -6.94 1.53 1.95
C ASP A 327 -5.58 2.13 1.57
N LEU A 328 -5.39 2.53 0.31
CA LEU A 328 -4.13 2.98 -0.30
C LEU A 328 -3.00 1.95 -0.29
N GLY A 329 -3.17 0.80 0.35
CA GLY A 329 -2.18 -0.27 0.34
C GLY A 329 -2.18 -1.02 -0.99
N PRO A 330 -1.02 -1.44 -1.51
CA PRO A 330 -0.97 -2.29 -2.70
C PRO A 330 -1.78 -3.58 -2.54
N LEU A 331 -2.25 -4.12 -3.66
CA LEU A 331 -2.86 -5.46 -3.75
C LEU A 331 -1.82 -6.43 -4.28
N ILE A 332 -1.20 -7.22 -3.39
CA ILE A 332 -0.05 -8.07 -3.72
C ILE A 332 -0.35 -9.52 -3.37
N GLY A 333 0.21 -10.43 -4.16
CA GLY A 333 0.21 -11.86 -3.90
C GLY A 333 -0.79 -12.65 -4.76
N PRO A 334 -0.89 -13.97 -4.54
CA PRO A 334 -1.77 -14.85 -5.29
C PRO A 334 -3.23 -14.55 -5.00
N HIS A 335 -4.05 -14.43 -6.05
CA HIS A 335 -5.49 -14.21 -5.87
C HIS A 335 -6.16 -15.50 -5.36
N PRO A 336 -6.98 -15.45 -4.28
CA PRO A 336 -7.49 -16.66 -3.63
C PRO A 336 -8.41 -17.54 -4.51
N ALA A 337 -9.02 -16.96 -5.55
CA ALA A 337 -9.91 -17.69 -6.45
C ALA A 337 -9.21 -18.30 -7.69
N LEU A 338 -7.92 -18.05 -7.91
CA LEU A 338 -7.21 -18.42 -9.14
C LEU A 338 -5.86 -19.08 -8.81
N GLN A 339 -5.56 -20.20 -9.45
CA GLN A 339 -4.24 -20.81 -9.34
C GLN A 339 -3.23 -20.04 -10.18
N ASN A 340 -2.02 -19.85 -9.65
CA ASN A 340 -0.88 -19.27 -10.34
C ASN A 340 -1.13 -17.86 -10.97
N TYR A 341 -2.12 -17.12 -10.41
CA TYR A 341 -2.40 -15.74 -10.79
C TYR A 341 -2.03 -14.80 -9.65
N PHE A 342 -1.08 -13.92 -9.89
CA PHE A 342 -0.56 -12.98 -8.92
C PHE A 342 -0.99 -11.54 -9.23
N CYS A 343 -1.30 -10.78 -8.19
CA CYS A 343 -1.64 -9.38 -8.25
C CYS A 343 -0.45 -8.51 -7.82
N ALA A 344 -0.24 -7.40 -8.52
CA ALA A 344 0.71 -6.33 -8.19
C ALA A 344 0.08 -4.97 -8.57
N ASN A 345 -1.04 -4.65 -7.95
CA ASN A 345 -1.91 -3.55 -8.35
C ASN A 345 -2.10 -2.53 -7.22
N GLY A 346 -2.68 -1.36 -7.53
CA GLY A 346 -2.96 -0.33 -6.53
C GLY A 346 -1.69 0.26 -5.89
N VAL A 347 -0.57 0.21 -6.58
CA VAL A 347 0.73 0.66 -6.06
C VAL A 347 0.85 2.18 -6.27
N MET A 348 0.40 2.95 -5.30
CA MET A 348 0.40 4.41 -5.33
C MET A 348 1.83 4.98 -5.30
N ALA A 349 2.68 4.49 -4.40
CA ALA A 349 4.06 4.93 -4.24
C ALA A 349 5.04 4.02 -4.99
N GLY A 350 4.85 3.87 -6.32
CA GLY A 350 5.56 2.90 -7.15
C GLY A 350 7.08 2.96 -7.07
N PHE A 351 7.66 4.15 -6.94
CA PHE A 351 9.12 4.33 -6.88
C PHE A 351 9.70 4.04 -5.48
N ASN A 352 8.91 4.14 -4.42
CA ASN A 352 9.28 3.69 -3.08
C ASN A 352 9.09 2.18 -2.89
N GLN A 353 8.01 1.63 -3.44
CA GLN A 353 7.55 0.28 -3.13
C GLN A 353 7.90 -0.75 -4.20
N GLY A 354 8.10 -0.29 -5.45
CA GLY A 354 8.19 -1.17 -6.62
C GLY A 354 9.32 -2.18 -6.56
N ALA A 355 10.49 -1.82 -6.04
CA ALA A 355 11.60 -2.77 -5.88
C ALA A 355 11.27 -3.84 -4.82
N GLY A 356 10.72 -3.42 -3.68
CA GLY A 356 10.29 -4.36 -2.63
C GLY A 356 9.18 -5.30 -3.10
N ILE A 357 8.20 -4.78 -3.84
CA ILE A 357 7.13 -5.61 -4.44
C ILE A 357 7.70 -6.61 -5.43
N GLY A 358 8.63 -6.18 -6.28
CA GLY A 358 9.31 -7.08 -7.22
C GLY A 358 10.03 -8.23 -6.52
N ARG A 359 10.75 -7.93 -5.42
CA ARG A 359 11.40 -8.92 -4.57
C ARG A 359 10.37 -9.90 -3.97
N VAL A 360 9.37 -9.37 -3.27
CA VAL A 360 8.33 -10.14 -2.59
C VAL A 360 7.62 -11.11 -3.54
N LEU A 361 7.21 -10.62 -4.72
CA LEU A 361 6.53 -11.49 -5.69
C LEU A 361 7.45 -12.52 -6.33
N ALA A 362 8.71 -12.18 -6.59
CA ALA A 362 9.68 -13.16 -7.07
C ALA A 362 9.93 -14.26 -6.03
N GLU A 363 10.12 -13.90 -4.75
CA GLU A 363 10.24 -14.87 -3.65
C GLU A 363 8.99 -15.75 -3.54
N TRP A 364 7.80 -15.15 -3.62
CA TRP A 364 6.54 -15.88 -3.50
C TRP A 364 6.31 -16.85 -4.66
N ILE A 365 6.56 -16.42 -5.89
CA ILE A 365 6.41 -17.28 -7.08
C ILE A 365 7.43 -18.42 -7.07
N ILE A 366 8.66 -18.15 -6.67
CA ILE A 366 9.76 -19.13 -6.71
C ILE A 366 9.73 -20.07 -5.50
N GLY A 367 9.52 -19.52 -4.31
CA GLY A 367 9.64 -20.21 -3.02
C GLY A 367 8.31 -20.58 -2.37
N GLY A 368 7.17 -20.09 -2.90
CA GLY A 368 5.84 -20.34 -2.34
C GLY A 368 5.39 -19.34 -1.27
N GLU A 369 6.32 -18.56 -0.68
CA GLU A 369 6.03 -17.49 0.27
C GLU A 369 7.14 -16.44 0.27
N PRO A 370 6.87 -15.18 0.65
CA PRO A 370 7.88 -14.15 0.78
C PRO A 370 8.58 -14.21 2.13
N ASP A 371 9.77 -13.62 2.22
CA ASP A 371 10.54 -13.49 3.46
C ASP A 371 10.07 -12.36 4.39
N ILE A 372 9.17 -11.50 3.90
CA ILE A 372 8.63 -10.34 4.63
C ILE A 372 7.15 -10.55 4.90
N ASP A 373 6.69 -10.17 6.10
CA ASP A 373 5.26 -10.13 6.41
C ASP A 373 4.56 -9.02 5.63
N ILE A 374 3.84 -9.41 4.57
CA ILE A 374 3.07 -8.50 3.71
C ILE A 374 1.57 -8.55 3.98
N PHE A 375 1.13 -9.08 5.11
CA PHE A 375 -0.27 -9.29 5.43
C PHE A 375 -1.16 -8.06 5.15
N HIS A 376 -0.69 -6.87 5.50
CA HIS A 376 -1.40 -5.62 5.24
C HIS A 376 -1.59 -5.28 3.76
N TRP A 377 -0.84 -5.93 2.85
CA TRP A 377 -0.89 -5.69 1.41
C TRP A 377 -1.38 -6.88 0.62
N ASP A 378 -1.63 -8.00 1.31
CA ASP A 378 -2.18 -9.19 0.67
C ASP A 378 -3.51 -8.87 -0.04
N VAL A 379 -3.62 -9.25 -1.32
CA VAL A 379 -4.84 -9.04 -2.10
C VAL A 379 -6.07 -9.71 -1.46
N ALA A 380 -5.86 -10.80 -0.74
CA ALA A 380 -6.91 -11.55 -0.04
C ALA A 380 -7.53 -10.83 1.17
N ARG A 381 -7.00 -9.65 1.58
CA ARG A 381 -7.63 -8.85 2.63
C ARG A 381 -8.97 -8.24 2.20
N PHE A 382 -9.21 -8.14 0.90
CA PHE A 382 -10.48 -7.70 0.35
C PHE A 382 -11.30 -8.88 -0.15
N GLY A 383 -12.57 -8.91 0.23
CA GLY A 383 -13.57 -9.87 -0.23
C GLY A 383 -14.76 -9.14 -0.85
N ASP A 384 -15.91 -9.81 -0.89
CA ASP A 384 -17.16 -9.34 -1.54
C ASP A 384 -17.68 -8.01 -0.98
N PHE A 385 -17.27 -7.62 0.23
CA PHE A 385 -17.63 -6.32 0.82
C PHE A 385 -17.00 -5.14 0.08
N ALA A 386 -15.88 -5.34 -0.61
CA ALA A 386 -15.14 -4.30 -1.33
C ALA A 386 -15.77 -4.01 -2.71
N THR A 387 -17.05 -3.64 -2.70
CA THR A 387 -17.82 -3.27 -3.89
C THR A 387 -17.26 -2.00 -4.56
N ALA A 388 -17.69 -1.70 -5.79
CA ALA A 388 -17.30 -0.46 -6.49
C ALA A 388 -17.67 0.78 -5.66
N SER A 389 -18.86 0.82 -5.04
CA SER A 389 -19.29 1.93 -4.18
C SER A 389 -18.45 2.05 -2.90
N TYR A 390 -18.07 0.92 -2.29
CA TYR A 390 -17.15 0.91 -1.16
C TYR A 390 -15.80 1.48 -1.56
N THR A 391 -15.24 0.99 -2.67
CA THR A 391 -13.93 1.41 -3.20
C THR A 391 -13.93 2.90 -3.51
N GLU A 392 -14.97 3.42 -4.17
CA GLU A 392 -15.11 4.85 -4.48
C GLU A 392 -15.09 5.74 -3.24
N LYS A 393 -15.86 5.38 -2.20
CA LYS A 393 -15.94 6.15 -0.96
C LYS A 393 -14.63 6.11 -0.17
N MET A 394 -14.03 4.92 -0.09
CA MET A 394 -12.78 4.73 0.66
C MET A 394 -11.59 5.40 -0.02
N THR A 395 -11.47 5.28 -1.34
CA THR A 395 -10.38 5.96 -2.08
C THR A 395 -10.48 7.47 -1.97
N ARG A 396 -11.71 8.04 -2.03
CA ARG A 396 -11.92 9.47 -1.78
C ARG A 396 -11.45 9.87 -0.38
N TYR A 397 -11.94 9.18 0.63
CA TYR A 397 -11.59 9.48 2.01
C TYR A 397 -10.08 9.43 2.24
N PHE A 398 -9.43 8.35 1.82
CA PHE A 398 -7.99 8.21 2.03
C PHE A 398 -7.14 9.15 1.18
N TYR A 399 -7.60 9.54 0.00
CA TYR A 399 -6.89 10.55 -0.79
C TYR A 399 -6.97 11.93 -0.13
N GLU A 400 -8.18 12.39 0.19
CA GLU A 400 -8.42 13.71 0.80
C GLU A 400 -7.80 13.83 2.21
N ASN A 401 -7.60 12.70 2.90
CA ASN A 401 -6.96 12.64 4.23
C ASN A 401 -5.57 11.96 4.19
N ARG A 402 -4.91 11.95 3.02
CA ARG A 402 -3.63 11.23 2.83
C ARG A 402 -2.53 11.70 3.76
N SER A 403 -2.51 12.97 4.06
CA SER A 403 -1.51 13.63 4.91
C SER A 403 -1.93 13.71 6.38
N GLU A 404 -3.18 13.36 6.70
CA GLU A 404 -3.62 13.36 8.08
C GLU A 404 -2.94 12.27 8.90
N LYS A 405 -2.78 12.57 10.17
CA LYS A 405 -2.22 11.65 11.15
C LYS A 405 -3.21 10.51 11.43
N ILE A 406 -2.77 9.27 11.30
CA ILE A 406 -3.57 8.11 11.71
C ILE A 406 -3.26 7.83 13.18
N PHE A 407 -4.26 8.03 14.04
CA PHE A 407 -4.15 7.79 15.46
C PHE A 407 -4.27 6.29 15.80
N PRO A 408 -3.66 5.84 16.88
CA PRO A 408 -3.85 4.47 17.37
C PRO A 408 -5.35 4.15 17.57
N TYR A 409 -5.77 2.97 17.09
CA TYR A 409 -7.15 2.47 17.18
C TYR A 409 -8.20 3.28 16.41
N GLN A 410 -7.81 4.23 15.60
CA GLN A 410 -8.73 5.00 14.77
C GLN A 410 -9.49 4.11 13.78
N SER A 411 -10.81 4.22 13.77
CA SER A 411 -11.67 3.63 12.75
C SER A 411 -12.15 4.71 11.78
N PHE A 412 -12.20 4.37 10.49
CA PHE A 412 -12.59 5.31 9.45
C PHE A 412 -14.12 5.45 9.37
N PRO A 413 -14.67 6.66 9.21
CA PRO A 413 -16.10 6.92 9.33
C PRO A 413 -16.92 6.63 8.06
N VAL A 414 -16.26 6.36 6.92
CA VAL A 414 -16.90 6.26 5.62
C VAL A 414 -17.15 4.81 5.19
N ALA A 415 -18.05 4.64 4.21
CA ALA A 415 -18.41 3.35 3.64
C ALA A 415 -18.89 2.32 4.69
N ARG A 416 -19.59 2.78 5.73
CA ARG A 416 -20.09 1.99 6.87
C ARG A 416 -21.60 2.14 7.04
N PRO A 417 -22.29 1.15 7.64
CA PRO A 417 -21.82 -0.22 7.88
C PRO A 417 -21.85 -1.06 6.59
N GLN A 418 -20.94 -2.05 6.45
CA GLN A 418 -21.02 -3.07 5.39
C GLN A 418 -21.68 -4.35 5.92
N ALA A 419 -21.26 -4.84 7.08
CA ALA A 419 -21.88 -5.94 7.77
C ALA A 419 -21.91 -5.69 9.28
N VAL A 420 -23.02 -6.08 9.91
CA VAL A 420 -23.27 -5.87 11.34
C VAL A 420 -23.62 -7.18 12.03
N SER A 421 -23.48 -7.22 13.34
CA SER A 421 -23.95 -8.35 14.15
C SER A 421 -25.48 -8.36 14.26
N PRO A 422 -26.11 -9.53 14.51
CA PRO A 422 -27.57 -9.62 14.71
C PRO A 422 -28.11 -8.76 15.86
N ILE A 423 -27.26 -8.40 16.83
CA ILE A 423 -27.62 -7.60 18.01
C ILE A 423 -27.06 -6.18 17.96
N HIS A 424 -26.71 -5.70 16.77
CA HIS A 424 -26.05 -4.39 16.58
C HIS A 424 -26.85 -3.24 17.21
N HIS A 425 -28.19 -3.21 17.05
CA HIS A 425 -29.04 -2.16 17.63
C HIS A 425 -29.03 -2.17 19.16
N GLN A 426 -29.10 -3.36 19.77
CA GLN A 426 -29.03 -3.48 21.23
C GLN A 426 -27.68 -3.02 21.79
N LEU A 427 -26.60 -3.29 21.06
CA LEU A 427 -25.27 -2.81 21.43
C LEU A 427 -25.19 -1.28 21.32
N GLN A 428 -25.75 -0.71 20.25
CA GLN A 428 -25.82 0.73 20.04
C GLN A 428 -26.63 1.43 21.15
N GLU A 429 -27.81 0.89 21.50
CA GLU A 429 -28.64 1.39 22.62
C GLU A 429 -27.89 1.30 23.97
N SER A 430 -26.97 0.36 24.12
CA SER A 430 -26.13 0.19 25.30
C SER A 430 -24.92 1.13 25.33
N GLY A 431 -24.76 2.00 24.34
CA GLY A 431 -23.67 2.96 24.26
C GLY A 431 -22.41 2.42 23.59
N ALA A 432 -22.53 1.36 22.77
CA ALA A 432 -21.38 0.82 22.04
C ALA A 432 -20.82 1.84 21.05
N VAL A 433 -19.49 1.96 21.04
CA VAL A 433 -18.72 2.63 19.99
C VAL A 433 -18.18 1.56 19.07
N PHE A 434 -18.36 1.75 17.76
CA PHE A 434 -18.02 0.71 16.79
C PHE A 434 -16.76 1.07 16.00
N GLY A 435 -15.86 0.08 15.89
CA GLY A 435 -14.82 0.02 14.90
C GLY A 435 -15.26 -0.79 13.68
N THR A 436 -14.45 -0.76 12.63
CA THR A 436 -14.65 -1.60 11.46
C THR A 436 -13.35 -2.30 11.08
N GLY A 437 -13.45 -3.59 10.78
CA GLY A 437 -12.37 -4.40 10.26
C GLY A 437 -12.87 -5.28 9.12
N PHE A 438 -12.22 -5.22 7.95
CA PHE A 438 -12.52 -6.08 6.80
C PHE A 438 -14.02 -6.11 6.43
N GLY A 439 -14.64 -4.92 6.42
CA GLY A 439 -16.04 -4.73 6.08
C GLY A 439 -17.05 -5.09 7.18
N ARG A 440 -16.61 -5.43 8.39
CA ARG A 440 -17.51 -5.79 9.49
C ARG A 440 -17.38 -4.84 10.68
N GLU A 441 -18.54 -4.42 11.21
CA GLU A 441 -18.60 -3.66 12.45
C GLU A 441 -18.31 -4.56 13.66
N HIS A 442 -17.55 -4.03 14.62
CA HIS A 442 -17.31 -4.65 15.91
C HIS A 442 -17.30 -3.59 17.01
N VAL A 443 -17.66 -3.98 18.23
CA VAL A 443 -17.64 -3.06 19.38
C VAL A 443 -16.18 -2.88 19.83
N THR A 444 -15.76 -1.63 19.94
CA THR A 444 -14.45 -1.27 20.50
C THR A 444 -14.53 -1.02 22.01
N TRP A 445 -15.54 -0.29 22.47
CA TRP A 445 -15.81 -0.02 23.88
C TRP A 445 -17.24 0.47 24.06
N PHE A 446 -17.68 0.64 25.33
CA PHE A 446 -19.00 1.17 25.68
C PHE A 446 -18.87 2.49 26.42
N ALA A 447 -19.54 3.52 25.91
CA ALA A 447 -19.64 4.81 26.56
C ALA A 447 -20.58 4.76 27.76
N PRO A 448 -20.13 5.14 28.97
CA PRO A 448 -21.03 5.26 30.13
C PRO A 448 -22.15 6.26 29.90
N LYS A 449 -23.26 6.10 30.59
CA LYS A 449 -24.39 7.00 30.50
C LYS A 449 -23.98 8.46 30.72
N GLY A 450 -24.30 9.33 29.79
CA GLY A 450 -23.94 10.75 29.80
C GLY A 450 -22.61 11.10 29.14
N MET A 451 -21.90 10.12 28.63
CA MET A 451 -20.71 10.31 27.81
C MET A 451 -21.08 10.11 26.34
N ALA A 452 -20.52 10.91 25.44
CA ALA A 452 -20.70 10.72 24.00
C ALA A 452 -20.09 9.37 23.56
N ALA A 453 -20.82 8.62 22.72
CA ALA A 453 -20.38 7.35 22.17
C ALA A 453 -19.52 7.59 20.91
N GLU A 454 -18.36 8.21 21.10
CA GLU A 454 -17.40 8.56 20.05
C GLU A 454 -15.98 8.53 20.60
N ASP A 455 -14.99 8.25 19.73
CA ASP A 455 -13.59 8.23 20.11
C ASP A 455 -12.99 9.64 20.14
N SER A 456 -12.18 9.95 21.16
CA SER A 456 -11.24 11.07 21.10
C SER A 456 -9.90 10.58 20.56
N LEU A 457 -9.58 11.00 19.35
CA LEU A 457 -8.35 10.60 18.68
C LEU A 457 -7.13 11.28 19.31
N THR A 458 -6.14 10.51 19.73
CA THR A 458 -4.92 11.02 20.36
C THR A 458 -3.83 9.95 20.37
N TYR A 459 -2.55 10.38 20.35
CA TYR A 459 -1.39 9.50 20.60
C TYR A 459 -1.17 9.23 22.10
N ARG A 460 -1.94 9.83 22.98
CA ARG A 460 -1.78 9.74 24.43
C ARG A 460 -2.89 8.92 25.07
N GLN A 461 -3.62 9.47 26.03
CA GLN A 461 -4.67 8.75 26.75
C GLN A 461 -6.05 9.13 26.20
N PRO A 462 -6.72 8.24 25.44
CA PRO A 462 -8.03 8.50 24.85
C PRO A 462 -9.14 8.47 25.90
N ASN A 463 -10.32 8.99 25.53
CA ASN A 463 -11.50 9.08 26.42
C ASN A 463 -12.02 7.71 26.89
N TRP A 464 -11.86 6.66 26.07
CA TRP A 464 -12.28 5.30 26.42
C TRP A 464 -11.37 4.60 27.44
N TRP A 465 -10.21 5.13 27.76
CA TRP A 465 -9.23 4.49 28.66
C TRP A 465 -9.82 4.15 30.04
N LYS A 466 -10.51 5.12 30.68
CA LYS A 466 -11.13 4.89 32.00
C LYS A 466 -12.31 3.93 31.93
N PRO A 467 -13.30 4.09 31.01
CA PRO A 467 -14.39 3.12 30.82
C PRO A 467 -13.88 1.69 30.66
N VAL A 468 -12.94 1.45 29.75
CA VAL A 468 -12.37 0.12 29.48
C VAL A 468 -11.63 -0.44 30.70
N ALA A 469 -10.89 0.41 31.44
CA ALA A 469 -10.23 -0.02 32.67
C ALA A 469 -11.23 -0.45 33.75
N GLU A 470 -12.39 0.24 33.88
CA GLU A 470 -13.44 -0.14 34.82
C GLU A 470 -14.18 -1.42 34.38
N GLU A 471 -14.41 -1.63 33.09
CA GLU A 471 -14.92 -2.91 32.57
C GLU A 471 -13.98 -4.07 32.90
N GLY A 472 -12.69 -3.90 32.67
CA GLY A 472 -11.68 -4.90 33.01
C GLY A 472 -11.64 -5.25 34.51
N LYS A 473 -11.82 -4.26 35.38
CA LYS A 473 -11.93 -4.49 36.84
C LYS A 473 -13.20 -5.26 37.18
N ARG A 474 -14.35 -4.87 36.62
CA ARG A 474 -15.65 -5.53 36.87
C ARG A 474 -15.61 -6.98 36.42
N LEU A 475 -15.05 -7.25 35.24
CA LEU A 475 -14.95 -8.60 34.68
C LEU A 475 -14.20 -9.57 35.59
N ARG A 476 -13.19 -9.09 36.37
CA ARG A 476 -12.47 -9.91 37.34
C ARG A 476 -13.28 -10.33 38.56
N HIS A 477 -14.38 -9.65 38.83
CA HIS A 477 -15.19 -9.87 40.04
C HIS A 477 -16.63 -10.31 39.76
N THR A 478 -17.06 -10.23 38.47
CA THR A 478 -18.41 -10.54 38.03
C THR A 478 -18.38 -11.35 36.76
N ALA A 479 -19.51 -11.49 36.08
CA ALA A 479 -19.61 -12.07 34.75
C ALA A 479 -19.65 -10.96 33.67
N GLY A 480 -19.10 -11.26 32.50
CA GLY A 480 -19.16 -10.42 31.31
C GLY A 480 -19.78 -11.16 30.12
N LEU A 481 -20.40 -10.42 29.23
CA LEU A 481 -20.89 -10.89 27.94
C LEU A 481 -20.05 -10.25 26.83
N PHE A 482 -19.49 -11.10 25.96
CA PHE A 482 -18.68 -10.65 24.81
C PHE A 482 -19.39 -10.98 23.50
N GLU A 483 -19.35 -10.05 22.58
CA GLU A 483 -19.81 -10.19 21.22
C GLU A 483 -18.60 -10.52 20.33
N PHE A 484 -18.67 -11.65 19.59
CA PHE A 484 -17.59 -12.15 18.70
C PHE A 484 -18.07 -12.46 17.28
N SER A 485 -19.10 -11.76 16.80
CA SER A 485 -19.62 -11.97 15.44
C SER A 485 -18.62 -11.54 14.35
N ASP A 486 -17.68 -10.70 14.68
CA ASP A 486 -16.61 -10.22 13.79
C ASP A 486 -15.51 -11.25 13.53
N MET A 487 -15.43 -12.30 14.34
CA MET A 487 -14.48 -13.39 14.15
C MET A 487 -14.92 -14.33 13.02
N ALA A 488 -13.96 -14.79 12.18
CA ALA A 488 -14.20 -15.87 11.22
C ALA A 488 -14.40 -17.20 11.93
N LYS A 489 -15.35 -18.00 11.45
CA LYS A 489 -15.69 -19.30 12.02
C LYS A 489 -15.74 -20.35 10.92
N PHE A 490 -14.90 -21.37 11.06
CA PHE A 490 -14.80 -22.48 10.12
C PHE A 490 -15.27 -23.77 10.77
N LYS A 491 -16.22 -24.45 10.12
CA LYS A 491 -16.62 -25.81 10.49
C LYS A 491 -15.85 -26.78 9.61
N ILE A 492 -15.00 -27.59 10.21
CA ILE A 492 -14.17 -28.59 9.52
C ILE A 492 -14.65 -29.98 9.92
N SER A 493 -15.08 -30.76 8.93
CA SER A 493 -15.67 -32.11 9.14
C SER A 493 -15.27 -33.04 8.02
N GLY A 494 -15.46 -34.35 8.25
CA GLY A 494 -15.14 -35.42 7.31
C GLY A 494 -14.12 -36.40 7.89
N SER A 495 -13.93 -37.54 7.24
CA SER A 495 -13.08 -38.63 7.73
C SER A 495 -11.61 -38.24 7.94
N ASN A 496 -11.11 -37.27 7.19
CA ASN A 496 -9.72 -36.81 7.24
C ASN A 496 -9.55 -35.48 7.95
N ALA A 497 -10.61 -34.87 8.51
CA ALA A 497 -10.61 -33.54 9.08
C ALA A 497 -9.54 -33.37 10.17
N ALA A 498 -9.41 -34.32 11.08
CA ALA A 498 -8.41 -34.29 12.15
C ALA A 498 -6.97 -34.34 11.60
N ALA A 499 -6.67 -35.27 10.71
CA ALA A 499 -5.34 -35.43 10.14
C ALA A 499 -4.92 -34.19 9.30
N TRP A 500 -5.87 -33.66 8.53
CA TRP A 500 -5.64 -32.45 7.73
C TRP A 500 -5.43 -31.21 8.61
N LEU A 501 -6.25 -31.02 9.65
CA LEU A 501 -6.12 -29.90 10.55
C LEU A 501 -4.84 -29.98 11.39
N ASP A 502 -4.43 -31.18 11.83
CA ASP A 502 -3.17 -31.42 12.54
C ASP A 502 -1.94 -31.11 11.69
N HIS A 503 -2.04 -31.27 10.36
CA HIS A 503 -0.99 -30.86 9.43
C HIS A 503 -0.85 -29.35 9.30
N LEU A 504 -1.95 -28.60 9.37
CA LEU A 504 -1.95 -27.15 9.21
C LEU A 504 -1.61 -26.38 10.49
N MET A 505 -1.97 -26.93 11.66
CA MET A 505 -1.85 -26.23 12.94
C MET A 505 -0.55 -26.56 13.64
N ALA A 506 0.10 -25.54 14.22
CA ALA A 506 1.38 -25.71 14.88
C ALA A 506 1.27 -26.37 16.27
N ASN A 507 0.09 -26.38 16.89
CA ASN A 507 -0.15 -27.05 18.16
C ASN A 507 -0.96 -28.34 17.97
N ARG A 508 -0.92 -29.24 18.97
CA ARG A 508 -1.74 -30.47 18.98
C ARG A 508 -3.23 -30.11 18.99
N LEU A 509 -4.01 -30.87 18.25
CA LEU A 509 -5.45 -30.71 18.26
C LEU A 509 -6.06 -31.07 19.64
N PRO A 510 -7.17 -30.42 20.02
CA PRO A 510 -7.83 -30.71 21.29
C PRO A 510 -8.56 -32.05 21.25
N GLU A 511 -8.62 -32.71 22.40
CA GLU A 511 -9.46 -33.89 22.62
C GLU A 511 -10.96 -33.54 22.47
N PRO A 512 -11.85 -34.51 22.20
CA PRO A 512 -13.29 -34.28 22.13
C PRO A 512 -13.83 -33.54 23.35
N GLY A 513 -14.60 -32.48 23.13
CA GLY A 513 -15.15 -31.60 24.17
C GLY A 513 -14.14 -30.61 24.74
N ARG A 514 -12.97 -30.48 24.15
CA ARG A 514 -11.92 -29.53 24.56
C ARG A 514 -11.69 -28.46 23.50
N ILE A 515 -10.99 -27.42 23.93
CA ILE A 515 -10.58 -26.29 23.13
C ILE A 515 -9.09 -26.01 23.35
N CYS A 516 -8.39 -25.60 22.32
CA CYS A 516 -7.02 -25.11 22.44
C CYS A 516 -6.79 -23.90 21.54
N LEU A 517 -5.82 -23.08 21.94
CA LEU A 517 -5.26 -22.03 21.09
C LEU A 517 -4.18 -22.67 20.21
N THR A 518 -4.20 -22.40 18.92
CA THR A 518 -3.20 -22.93 18.00
C THR A 518 -2.93 -21.95 16.86
N PRO A 519 -1.67 -21.56 16.63
CA PRO A 519 -1.33 -20.77 15.45
C PRO A 519 -1.23 -21.65 14.20
N MET A 520 -1.49 -21.06 13.05
CA MET A 520 -1.07 -21.56 11.76
C MET A 520 0.15 -20.76 11.29
N LEU A 521 1.19 -21.47 10.86
CA LEU A 521 2.47 -20.88 10.48
C LEU A 521 2.74 -21.08 9.01
N SER A 522 3.44 -20.12 8.40
CA SER A 522 4.07 -20.29 7.10
C SER A 522 5.29 -21.23 7.19
N HIS A 523 5.85 -21.62 6.04
CA HIS A 523 7.05 -22.44 5.99
C HIS A 523 8.28 -21.74 6.62
N ASN A 524 8.32 -20.41 6.54
CA ASN A 524 9.35 -19.57 7.17
C ASN A 524 9.08 -19.28 8.66
N GLY A 525 7.98 -19.81 9.21
CA GLY A 525 7.62 -19.67 10.63
C GLY A 525 6.90 -18.37 10.98
N PHE A 526 6.44 -17.59 10.02
CA PHE A 526 5.55 -16.45 10.27
C PHE A 526 4.17 -16.92 10.73
N VAL A 527 3.57 -16.18 11.64
CA VAL A 527 2.19 -16.47 12.09
C VAL A 527 1.23 -16.01 11.01
N ILE A 528 0.64 -16.95 10.29
CA ILE A 528 -0.45 -16.71 9.31
C ILE A 528 -1.73 -16.36 10.06
N GLY A 529 -2.00 -17.04 11.18
CA GLY A 529 -3.17 -16.78 12.00
C GLY A 529 -3.08 -17.42 13.38
N ASP A 530 -3.78 -16.78 14.30
CA ASP A 530 -3.93 -17.22 15.68
C ASP A 530 -5.35 -17.73 15.88
N PHE A 531 -5.51 -19.06 16.02
CA PHE A 531 -6.80 -19.71 16.02
C PHE A 531 -7.14 -20.37 17.33
N THR A 532 -8.42 -20.36 17.63
CA THR A 532 -9.00 -21.24 18.64
C THR A 532 -9.66 -22.42 17.95
N SER A 533 -9.20 -23.63 18.25
CA SER A 533 -9.77 -24.89 17.73
C SER A 533 -10.54 -25.62 18.83
N SER A 534 -11.82 -25.90 18.58
CA SER A 534 -12.71 -26.64 19.48
C SER A 534 -13.10 -27.96 18.81
N HIS A 535 -12.93 -29.10 19.51
CA HIS A 535 -13.35 -30.41 19.04
C HIS A 535 -14.76 -30.70 19.57
N LEU A 536 -15.76 -30.64 18.70
CA LEU A 536 -17.18 -30.77 19.04
C LEU A 536 -17.76 -32.17 18.68
N GLY A 537 -16.93 -33.20 18.77
CA GLY A 537 -17.31 -34.59 18.45
C GLY A 537 -17.15 -34.87 16.97
N ASP A 538 -18.16 -34.56 16.18
CA ASP A 538 -18.18 -34.90 14.74
C ASP A 538 -17.44 -33.90 13.86
N TYR A 539 -17.02 -32.77 14.43
CA TYR A 539 -16.32 -31.69 13.70
C TYR A 539 -15.45 -30.85 14.60
N PHE A 540 -14.57 -30.09 13.98
CA PHE A 540 -13.81 -29.02 14.63
C PHE A 540 -14.44 -27.67 14.26
N LEU A 541 -14.59 -26.80 15.28
CA LEU A 541 -14.90 -25.38 15.09
C LEU A 541 -13.61 -24.59 15.27
N VAL A 542 -13.12 -24.01 14.19
CA VAL A 542 -11.93 -23.15 14.19
C VAL A 542 -12.36 -21.70 14.11
N ILE A 543 -11.90 -20.88 15.05
CA ILE A 543 -12.23 -19.45 15.13
C ILE A 543 -10.95 -18.64 15.05
N GLY A 544 -10.91 -17.64 14.16
CA GLY A 544 -9.80 -16.73 13.97
C GLY A 544 -10.28 -15.32 13.63
N THR A 545 -9.35 -14.42 13.36
CA THR A 545 -9.72 -13.06 12.95
C THR A 545 -10.45 -13.09 11.61
N TYR A 546 -11.55 -12.37 11.50
CA TYR A 546 -12.39 -12.32 10.28
C TYR A 546 -11.62 -11.89 9.04
N ALA A 547 -10.72 -10.96 9.23
CA ALA A 547 -9.79 -10.46 8.24
C ALA A 547 -9.10 -11.50 7.38
N MET A 548 -8.83 -12.63 7.98
CA MET A 548 -7.97 -13.64 7.41
C MET A 548 -8.75 -14.74 6.69
N GLN A 549 -10.08 -14.63 6.61
CA GLN A 549 -10.91 -15.68 6.04
C GLN A 549 -10.46 -16.10 4.64
N LEU A 550 -10.24 -15.15 3.72
CA LEU A 550 -9.83 -15.46 2.35
C LEU A 550 -8.35 -15.89 2.27
N ALA A 551 -7.48 -15.28 3.09
CA ALA A 551 -6.09 -15.67 3.19
C ALA A 551 -5.95 -17.11 3.71
N PHE A 552 -6.77 -17.52 4.68
CA PHE A 552 -6.80 -18.89 5.18
C PHE A 552 -7.32 -19.89 4.15
N MET A 553 -8.34 -19.51 3.40
CA MET A 553 -8.91 -20.38 2.37
C MET A 553 -7.91 -20.73 1.27
N ARG A 554 -6.85 -19.96 1.08
CA ARG A 554 -5.74 -20.33 0.18
C ARG A 554 -4.94 -21.53 0.67
N HIS A 555 -4.88 -21.73 1.98
CA HIS A 555 -4.16 -22.86 2.59
C HIS A 555 -5.05 -24.09 2.73
N PHE A 556 -6.34 -23.95 2.46
CA PHE A 556 -7.34 -25.02 2.44
C PHE A 556 -7.55 -25.54 1.03
#